data_4f8b876a748cb95055f9602466fd253c
#
_entry.id   4f8b876a748cb95055f9602466fd253c
#
_cell.length_a   1.000
_cell.length_b   1.000
_cell.length_c   1.000
_cell.angle_alpha   90.00
_cell.angle_beta   90.00
_cell.angle_gamma   90.00
#
_symmetry.space_group_name_H-M   'P 1'
#
loop_
_entity.id
_entity.type
_entity.pdbx_description
1 polymer ?
#
loop_
_entity_poly.entity_id
_entity_poly.type
_entity_poly.pdbx_seq_one_letter_code
_entity_poly.pdbx_strand_id
1 'polypeptide(L)'
;FSHAQDEKSREGDLSALIQSRHFEFAAESAHPLRGRTIFLSPAYILTVSGDSLRSDLPYYGRAYQATLDPDDAGIKFISTDYEYDVKEKRKGWDISLKPNDVRPGPQMSLSVSSNGYASLRVTMVDRQTISFNGQIRKIQKK
;
A
#
# COMPACT_ATOMS: atom_id res chain seq x y z
N PHE A 1 -17.65 5.34 27.03
CA PHE A 1 -18.60 5.56 25.96
C PHE A 1 -18.07 6.50 24.88
N SER A 2 -17.01 7.17 25.18
CA SER A 2 -16.27 7.93 24.17
C SER A 2 -15.61 7.05 23.12
N HIS A 3 -15.27 5.81 23.45
CA HIS A 3 -14.59 4.91 22.51
C HIS A 3 -15.44 4.53 21.30
N ALA A 4 -16.74 4.31 21.49
CA ALA A 4 -17.63 3.96 20.39
C ALA A 4 -17.78 5.11 19.39
N GLN A 5 -17.84 6.35 19.89
CA GLN A 5 -17.92 7.52 19.03
C GLN A 5 -16.63 7.76 18.27
N ASP A 6 -15.48 7.54 18.94
CA ASP A 6 -14.17 7.69 18.31
C ASP A 6 -13.97 6.66 17.19
N GLU A 7 -14.41 5.42 17.41
CA GLU A 7 -14.33 4.39 16.38
C GLU A 7 -15.19 4.71 15.17
N LYS A 8 -16.41 5.14 15.37
CA LYS A 8 -17.30 5.54 14.28
C LYS A 8 -16.76 6.74 13.51
N SER A 9 -16.18 7.70 14.22
CA SER A 9 -15.57 8.88 13.61
C SER A 9 -14.38 8.49 12.74
N ARG A 10 -13.52 7.61 13.24
CA ARG A 10 -12.38 7.09 12.47
C ARG A 10 -12.83 6.33 11.24
N GLU A 11 -13.84 5.48 11.39
CA GLU A 11 -14.36 4.69 10.28
C GLU A 11 -14.94 5.60 9.19
N GLY A 12 -15.66 6.64 9.58
CA GLY A 12 -16.17 7.62 8.63
C GLY A 12 -15.07 8.39 7.94
N ASP A 13 -14.03 8.78 8.66
CA ASP A 13 -12.88 9.50 8.09
C ASP A 13 -12.12 8.60 7.12
N LEU A 14 -11.93 7.34 7.46
CA LEU A 14 -11.26 6.37 6.59
C LEU A 14 -12.07 6.11 5.33
N SER A 15 -13.37 5.95 5.46
CA SER A 15 -14.24 5.77 4.31
C SER A 15 -14.14 6.96 3.36
N ALA A 16 -14.14 8.17 3.90
CA ALA A 16 -14.01 9.38 3.08
C ALA A 16 -12.67 9.43 2.37
N LEU A 17 -11.58 9.07 3.04
CA LEU A 17 -10.26 9.02 2.42
C LEU A 17 -10.22 8.02 1.27
N ILE A 18 -10.76 6.83 1.49
CA ILE A 18 -10.76 5.78 0.48
C ILE A 18 -11.60 6.17 -0.73
N GLN A 19 -12.77 6.75 -0.50
CA GLN A 19 -13.66 7.18 -1.58
C GLN A 19 -13.11 8.37 -2.35
N SER A 20 -12.36 9.24 -1.69
CA SER A 20 -11.78 10.41 -2.33
C SER A 20 -10.61 10.08 -3.24
N ARG A 21 -9.99 8.90 -3.08
CA ARG A 21 -8.74 8.51 -3.75
C ARG A 21 -7.60 9.48 -3.45
N HIS A 22 -7.59 10.04 -2.24
CA HIS A 22 -6.53 10.93 -1.78
C HIS A 22 -6.09 10.50 -0.40
N PHE A 23 -5.15 9.54 -0.37
CA PHE A 23 -4.58 9.06 0.89
C PHE A 23 -3.21 8.48 0.63
N GLU A 24 -2.48 8.22 1.71
CA GLU A 24 -1.21 7.52 1.61
C GLU A 24 -1.18 6.34 2.58
N PHE A 25 -0.51 5.28 2.17
CA PHE A 25 -0.21 4.14 3.02
C PHE A 25 1.23 4.27 3.48
N ALA A 26 1.42 4.45 4.79
CA ALA A 26 2.75 4.55 5.40
C ALA A 26 3.16 3.15 5.86
N ALA A 27 4.13 2.56 5.18
CA ALA A 27 4.62 1.23 5.50
C ALA A 27 5.49 1.27 6.74
N GLU A 28 5.20 0.42 7.71
CA GLU A 28 5.93 0.32 8.98
C GLU A 28 6.80 -0.94 9.04
N SER A 29 6.37 -1.98 8.35
CA SER A 29 7.12 -3.24 8.30
C SER A 29 6.93 -3.93 6.97
N ALA A 30 7.94 -4.70 6.58
CA ALA A 30 7.90 -5.52 5.37
C ALA A 30 7.97 -6.99 5.75
N HIS A 31 7.19 -7.81 5.05
CA HIS A 31 7.10 -9.24 5.29
C HIS A 31 7.39 -9.96 3.99
N PRO A 32 8.66 -10.30 3.72
CA PRO A 32 9.00 -11.10 2.54
C PRO A 32 8.37 -12.49 2.64
N LEU A 33 8.15 -13.11 1.48
CA LEU A 33 7.56 -14.45 1.44
C LEU A 33 8.38 -15.45 2.26
N ARG A 34 9.70 -15.28 2.24
CA ARG A 34 10.61 -16.07 3.07
C ARG A 34 11.56 -15.11 3.76
N GLY A 35 11.66 -15.25 5.07
CA GLY A 35 12.55 -14.41 5.86
C GLY A 35 11.85 -13.77 7.01
N ARG A 36 12.54 -12.84 7.63
CA ARG A 36 12.07 -12.17 8.82
C ARG A 36 11.27 -10.92 8.49
N THR A 37 10.40 -10.55 9.40
CA THR A 37 9.78 -9.22 9.36
C THR A 37 10.87 -8.17 9.49
N ILE A 38 10.81 -7.17 8.62
CA ILE A 38 11.77 -6.07 8.58
C ILE A 38 11.05 -4.80 8.97
N PHE A 39 11.52 -4.12 10.01
CA PHE A 39 10.96 -2.84 10.43
C PHE A 39 11.56 -1.72 9.59
N LEU A 40 10.71 -0.84 9.11
CA LEU A 40 11.08 0.17 8.13
C LEU A 40 11.18 1.54 8.78
N SER A 41 12.05 2.37 8.23
CA SER A 41 12.07 3.80 8.56
C SER A 41 10.83 4.48 7.97
N PRO A 42 10.41 5.66 8.49
CA PRO A 42 9.14 6.27 8.06
C PRO A 42 9.11 6.84 6.64
N ALA A 43 10.13 6.58 5.83
CA ALA A 43 10.25 7.16 4.49
C ALA A 43 9.50 6.38 3.39
N TYR A 44 8.97 5.20 3.68
CA TYR A 44 8.40 4.33 2.65
C TYR A 44 6.89 4.48 2.59
N ILE A 45 6.39 5.03 1.49
CA ILE A 45 4.99 5.44 1.36
C ILE A 45 4.47 5.05 -0.02
N LEU A 46 3.21 4.57 -0.03
CA LEU A 46 2.42 4.41 -1.26
C LEU A 46 1.35 5.50 -1.26
N THR A 47 1.36 6.36 -2.26
CA THR A 47 0.45 7.50 -2.34
C THR A 47 -0.57 7.29 -3.45
N VAL A 48 -1.85 7.39 -3.09
CA VAL A 48 -2.96 7.44 -4.04
C VAL A 48 -3.46 8.87 -4.08
N SER A 49 -3.35 9.51 -5.24
CA SER A 49 -3.70 10.93 -5.38
C SER A 49 -4.52 11.12 -6.66
N GLY A 50 -5.80 10.71 -6.61
CA GLY A 50 -6.72 10.88 -7.72
C GLY A 50 -6.20 10.30 -9.04
N ASP A 51 -5.51 11.13 -9.80
CA ASP A 51 -5.02 10.76 -11.13
C ASP A 51 -3.71 10.00 -11.12
N SER A 52 -3.06 9.89 -9.96
CA SER A 52 -1.75 9.25 -9.91
C SER A 52 -1.62 8.28 -8.74
N LEU A 53 -0.86 7.24 -8.98
CA LEU A 53 -0.46 6.25 -7.97
C LEU A 53 1.06 6.27 -7.91
N ARG A 54 1.60 6.63 -6.77
CA ARG A 54 3.04 6.73 -6.56
C ARG A 54 3.48 5.74 -5.50
N SER A 55 4.43 4.89 -5.86
CA SER A 55 5.00 3.92 -4.93
C SER A 55 6.46 4.27 -4.64
N ASP A 56 6.80 4.28 -3.36
CA ASP A 56 8.17 4.41 -2.89
C ASP A 56 8.34 3.41 -1.75
N LEU A 57 8.45 2.13 -2.12
CA LEU A 57 8.54 1.02 -1.19
C LEU A 57 9.82 0.24 -1.44
N PRO A 58 10.44 -0.31 -0.39
CA PRO A 58 11.60 -1.15 -0.56
C PRO A 58 11.18 -2.56 -1.00
N TYR A 59 12.09 -3.31 -1.56
CA TYR A 59 11.84 -4.71 -1.86
C TYR A 59 12.86 -5.58 -1.14
N TYR A 60 12.38 -6.55 -0.41
CA TYR A 60 13.19 -7.59 0.24
C TYR A 60 12.64 -8.92 -0.21
N GLY A 61 13.46 -9.73 -0.83
CA GLY A 61 13.05 -11.03 -1.32
C GLY A 61 13.91 -11.45 -2.49
N ARG A 62 13.50 -12.54 -3.15
CA ARG A 62 14.23 -13.09 -4.27
C ARG A 62 13.64 -12.60 -5.58
N ALA A 63 14.48 -12.05 -6.43
CA ALA A 63 14.13 -11.76 -7.81
C ALA A 63 14.38 -13.00 -8.65
N TYR A 64 13.56 -13.19 -9.68
CA TYR A 64 13.69 -14.37 -10.56
C TYR A 64 14.68 -14.15 -11.70
N GLN A 65 15.17 -12.94 -11.86
CA GLN A 65 16.15 -12.58 -12.87
C GLN A 65 17.38 -11.98 -12.21
N ALA A 66 18.37 -11.61 -13.04
CA ALA A 66 19.69 -11.18 -12.61
C ALA A 66 19.64 -10.17 -11.46
N THR A 67 20.64 -10.29 -10.59
CA THR A 67 20.76 -9.47 -9.40
C THR A 67 20.78 -7.99 -9.71
N LEU A 68 19.80 -7.29 -9.14
CA LEU A 68 19.76 -5.83 -9.15
C LEU A 68 20.38 -5.31 -7.86
N ASP A 69 20.90 -4.10 -7.91
CA ASP A 69 21.30 -3.41 -6.69
C ASP A 69 20.11 -3.26 -5.76
N PRO A 70 20.29 -3.33 -4.44
CA PRO A 70 19.16 -3.18 -3.51
C PRO A 70 18.37 -1.89 -3.73
N ASP A 71 19.02 -0.82 -4.15
CA ASP A 71 18.34 0.45 -4.44
C ASP A 71 17.47 0.35 -5.70
N ASP A 72 17.88 -0.45 -6.68
CA ASP A 72 17.13 -0.65 -7.92
C ASP A 72 16.04 -1.69 -7.77
N ALA A 73 16.10 -2.50 -6.73
CA ALA A 73 15.11 -3.55 -6.48
C ALA A 73 13.83 -3.02 -5.84
N GLY A 74 13.81 -1.78 -5.41
CA GLY A 74 12.63 -1.18 -4.76
C GLY A 74 11.41 -1.15 -5.66
N ILE A 75 10.24 -1.09 -5.03
CA ILE A 75 8.96 -0.95 -5.73
C ILE A 75 8.70 0.55 -5.87
N LYS A 76 9.32 1.14 -6.89
CA LYS A 76 9.28 2.60 -7.09
C LYS A 76 8.73 2.91 -8.48
N PHE A 77 7.61 3.61 -8.52
CA PHE A 77 7.02 4.02 -9.79
C PHE A 77 6.03 5.15 -9.57
N ILE A 78 5.66 5.82 -10.65
CA ILE A 78 4.56 6.76 -10.69
C ILE A 78 3.68 6.33 -11.85
N SER A 79 2.40 6.07 -11.58
CA SER A 79 1.44 5.68 -12.60
C SER A 79 0.36 6.75 -12.72
N THR A 80 0.04 7.14 -13.94
CA THR A 80 -1.07 8.05 -14.23
C THR A 80 -2.24 7.33 -14.90
N ASP A 81 -2.11 6.03 -15.07
CA ASP A 81 -3.15 5.16 -15.62
C ASP A 81 -3.18 3.89 -14.79
N TYR A 82 -4.06 3.85 -13.79
CA TYR A 82 -4.15 2.70 -12.90
C TYR A 82 -5.60 2.37 -12.59
N GLU A 83 -5.83 1.10 -12.30
CA GLU A 83 -7.14 0.61 -11.86
C GLU A 83 -7.23 0.73 -10.34
N TYR A 84 -8.37 1.21 -9.88
CA TYR A 84 -8.66 1.39 -8.46
C TYR A 84 -10.05 0.80 -8.20
N ASP A 85 -10.08 -0.30 -7.46
CA ASP A 85 -11.31 -1.01 -7.15
C ASP A 85 -11.41 -1.23 -5.65
N VAL A 86 -12.54 -0.84 -5.06
CA VAL A 86 -12.77 -0.92 -3.62
C VAL A 86 -13.93 -1.85 -3.35
N LYS A 87 -13.70 -2.82 -2.47
CA LYS A 87 -14.76 -3.66 -1.93
C LYS A 87 -14.91 -3.38 -0.46
N GLU A 88 -16.08 -2.96 -0.06
CA GLU A 88 -16.39 -2.72 1.34
C GLU A 88 -16.66 -4.06 2.03
N LYS A 89 -16.05 -4.23 3.21
CA LYS A 89 -16.24 -5.42 4.04
C LYS A 89 -16.83 -5.01 5.37
N ARG A 90 -17.21 -6.01 6.17
CA ARG A 90 -17.86 -5.79 7.46
C ARG A 90 -17.05 -4.90 8.39
N LYS A 91 -15.71 -5.05 8.40
CA LYS A 91 -14.82 -4.28 9.28
C LYS A 91 -13.65 -3.66 8.53
N GLY A 92 -13.90 -3.21 7.31
CA GLY A 92 -12.85 -2.60 6.54
C GLY A 92 -13.12 -2.58 5.05
N TRP A 93 -12.04 -2.48 4.29
CA TRP A 93 -12.10 -2.35 2.84
C TRP A 93 -10.98 -3.14 2.21
N ASP A 94 -11.24 -3.72 1.04
CA ASP A 94 -10.20 -4.27 0.18
C ASP A 94 -10.09 -3.39 -1.05
N ILE A 95 -8.89 -2.92 -1.30
CA ILE A 95 -8.60 -2.02 -2.42
C ILE A 95 -7.63 -2.72 -3.36
N SER A 96 -8.03 -2.87 -4.62
CA SER A 96 -7.15 -3.38 -5.68
C SER A 96 -6.55 -2.22 -6.44
N LEU A 97 -5.25 -2.23 -6.60
CA LEU A 97 -4.50 -1.22 -7.33
C LEU A 97 -3.68 -1.91 -8.40
N LYS A 98 -3.86 -1.49 -9.65
CA LYS A 98 -3.12 -2.08 -10.75
C LYS A 98 -2.70 -0.99 -11.73
N PRO A 99 -1.41 -0.60 -11.75
CA PRO A 99 -0.95 0.35 -12.76
C PRO A 99 -0.92 -0.31 -14.14
N ASN A 100 -1.43 0.38 -15.12
CA ASN A 100 -1.47 -0.10 -16.50
C ASN A 100 -0.29 0.37 -17.32
N ASP A 101 0.35 1.46 -16.89
CA ASP A 101 1.44 2.12 -17.61
C ASP A 101 2.83 1.78 -17.05
N VAL A 102 2.91 0.82 -16.13
CA VAL A 102 4.16 0.34 -15.55
C VAL A 102 4.38 -1.11 -15.99
N ARG A 103 5.57 -1.42 -16.50
CA ARG A 103 5.89 -2.78 -16.96
C ARG A 103 7.27 -3.21 -16.46
N PRO A 104 7.36 -4.40 -15.83
CA PRO A 104 6.25 -5.24 -15.43
C PRO A 104 5.44 -4.56 -14.32
N GLY A 105 4.13 -4.53 -14.49
CA GLY A 105 3.26 -3.87 -13.52
C GLY A 105 2.97 -4.74 -12.33
N PRO A 106 3.11 -4.22 -11.12
CA PRO A 106 2.71 -4.96 -9.94
C PRO A 106 1.20 -4.95 -9.77
N GLN A 107 0.68 -6.04 -9.18
CA GLN A 107 -0.69 -6.05 -8.66
C GLN A 107 -0.62 -5.82 -7.17
N MET A 108 -1.35 -4.82 -6.70
CA MET A 108 -1.35 -4.45 -5.30
C MET A 108 -2.73 -4.67 -4.70
N SER A 109 -2.76 -5.29 -3.53
CA SER A 109 -3.99 -5.49 -2.78
C SER A 109 -3.81 -4.88 -1.40
N LEU A 110 -4.58 -3.84 -1.12
CA LEU A 110 -4.51 -3.12 0.15
C LEU A 110 -5.74 -3.46 0.96
N SER A 111 -5.53 -4.09 2.10
CA SER A 111 -6.60 -4.46 3.03
C SER A 111 -6.56 -3.49 4.19
N VAL A 112 -7.62 -2.71 4.36
CA VAL A 112 -7.70 -1.67 5.37
C VAL A 112 -8.72 -2.06 6.41
N SER A 113 -8.35 -2.04 7.69
CA SER A 113 -9.28 -2.30 8.77
C SER A 113 -9.88 -0.99 9.28
N SER A 114 -10.98 -1.11 10.01
CA SER A 114 -11.74 0.06 10.48
C SER A 114 -10.97 0.95 11.45
N ASN A 115 -9.86 0.45 12.00
CA ASN A 115 -9.00 1.23 12.89
C ASN A 115 -7.84 1.94 12.19
N GLY A 116 -7.78 1.87 10.85
CA GLY A 116 -6.75 2.54 10.07
C GLY A 116 -5.52 1.71 9.76
N TYR A 117 -5.34 0.58 10.40
CA TYR A 117 -4.25 -0.33 10.06
C TYR A 117 -4.52 -0.99 8.71
N ALA A 118 -3.47 -1.16 7.95
CA ALA A 118 -3.59 -1.69 6.60
C ALA A 118 -2.46 -2.66 6.30
N SER A 119 -2.76 -3.60 5.42
CA SER A 119 -1.80 -4.57 4.93
C SER A 119 -1.79 -4.49 3.41
N LEU A 120 -0.63 -4.26 2.83
CA LEU A 120 -0.44 -4.18 1.38
C LEU A 120 0.29 -5.41 0.89
N ARG A 121 -0.30 -6.11 -0.07
CA ARG A 121 0.34 -7.25 -0.71
C ARG A 121 0.69 -6.86 -2.14
N VAL A 122 1.95 -7.05 -2.51
CA VAL A 122 2.44 -6.72 -3.85
C VAL A 122 2.86 -8.00 -4.55
N THR A 123 2.25 -8.27 -5.69
CA THR A 123 2.55 -9.44 -6.51
C THR A 123 3.15 -8.98 -7.82
N MET A 124 4.32 -9.51 -8.16
CA MET A 124 5.04 -9.16 -9.38
C MET A 124 5.49 -10.43 -10.09
N VAL A 125 5.60 -10.36 -11.42
CA VAL A 125 5.96 -11.52 -12.24
C VAL A 125 7.45 -11.84 -12.17
N ASP A 126 8.29 -10.86 -11.84
CA ASP A 126 9.75 -10.99 -11.84
C ASP A 126 10.35 -11.20 -10.44
N ARG A 127 9.53 -11.22 -9.40
CA ARG A 127 9.99 -11.31 -8.00
C ARG A 127 8.98 -12.06 -7.16
N GLN A 128 9.45 -12.51 -6.00
CA GLN A 128 8.56 -13.10 -5.02
C GLN A 128 7.60 -12.04 -4.44
N THR A 129 6.41 -12.49 -4.09
CA THR A 129 5.40 -11.65 -3.44
C THR A 129 5.94 -11.13 -2.11
N ILE A 130 5.64 -9.87 -1.82
CA ILE A 130 6.01 -9.25 -0.55
C ILE A 130 4.79 -8.53 0.02
N SER A 131 4.69 -8.49 1.34
CA SER A 131 3.62 -7.79 2.04
C SER A 131 4.20 -6.72 2.94
N PHE A 132 3.43 -5.67 3.15
CA PHE A 132 3.79 -4.58 4.06
C PHE A 132 2.65 -4.35 5.02
N ASN A 133 2.97 -4.04 6.27
CA ASN A 133 1.98 -3.59 7.24
C ASN A 133 2.24 -2.14 7.58
N GLY A 134 1.17 -1.40 7.79
CA GLY A 134 1.27 0.01 8.14
C GLY A 134 -0.10 0.60 8.38
N GLN A 135 -0.25 1.86 8.07
CA GLN A 135 -1.49 2.60 8.28
C GLN A 135 -1.79 3.50 7.09
N ILE A 136 -3.07 3.72 6.82
CA ILE A 136 -3.45 4.76 5.86
C ILE A 136 -3.71 6.06 6.61
N ARG A 137 -3.45 7.17 5.93
CA ARG A 137 -3.61 8.51 6.49
C ARG A 137 -3.78 9.51 5.37
N LYS A 138 -4.11 10.74 5.74
CA LYS A 138 -4.16 11.84 4.79
C LYS A 138 -2.77 12.10 4.22
N ILE A 139 -2.73 12.50 2.95
CA ILE A 139 -1.47 12.87 2.32
C ILE A 139 -0.88 14.06 3.07
N GLN A 140 0.37 13.90 3.51
CA GLN A 140 1.07 14.96 4.23
C GLN A 140 1.69 15.92 3.24
N LYS A 141 1.30 17.18 3.33
CA LYS A 141 1.93 18.24 2.55
C LYS A 141 3.18 18.71 3.27
N LYS A 142 4.23 18.82 2.51
CA LYS A 142 5.45 19.42 3.02
C LYS A 142 5.32 20.92 2.99
#